data_793b2143f472bce8c38c46742b8c1cac
#
_entry.id   793b2143f472bce8c38c46742b8c1cac
#
_cell.length_a   1.000
_cell.length_b   1.000
_cell.length_c   1.000
_cell.angle_alpha   90.00
_cell.angle_beta   90.00
_cell.angle_gamma   90.00
#
_symmetry.space_group_name_H-M   'P 1'
#
loop_
_entity.id
_entity.type
_entity.pdbx_description
1 polymer ?
#
loop_
_entity_poly.entity_id
_entity_poly.type
_entity_poly.pdbx_seq_one_letter_code
_entity_poly.pdbx_strand_id
1 'polypeptide(L)'
;MKRNLLIFILLVWSVGLVAEEPPTRPLSPYDQAVVAYREGRYADVEHWYHSLSRRDQRRAETLRLATLSAINDYRLETARERLEQYEGLRLRGVEERAKRDEVVAHMELVERLLSNSRLVATLDTLVAPRAEIWKRLQRETSYLGEVKENTYLSPDGKSRWQVGSDADSVPLFYIYHQLGNGRWDEANPEVVKVNGLPEGCQMSYPFVGSDGTTIYFALEEGDGSLVSQHTLGGKDLYVSRYDRAEGVLLVPTQLMPPFNSPMDDFCYIVDEEQDLGWVVSDREVSGDSLRLWCFAPSTLARYEGEELREVAKWLTPELKPRKRGNIVASPVLRNREQPLFWVGDEAIYKQTLQGSRVPEGLVAEYLKVLELLEECETSLEALRLQLGGGEATAQLKDNVLSLERECEGYRTRLFTLRNEIIRLWRGDE
;
A
#
# COMPACT_ATOMS: atom_id res chain seq x y z
N MET A 1 0.76 -35.60 -72.77
CA MET A 1 0.82 -36.24 -71.43
C MET A 1 0.19 -35.31 -70.41
N LYS A 2 -1.05 -35.60 -70.08
CA LYS A 2 -1.87 -34.84 -69.09
C LYS A 2 -1.92 -35.69 -67.84
N ARG A 3 -1.46 -35.15 -66.68
CA ARG A 3 -1.62 -35.76 -65.34
C ARG A 3 -2.69 -35.02 -64.56
N ASN A 4 -3.82 -35.68 -64.38
CA ASN A 4 -4.92 -35.25 -63.57
C ASN A 4 -4.50 -35.28 -62.10
N LEU A 5 -4.68 -34.17 -61.36
CA LEU A 5 -4.52 -34.07 -59.94
C LEU A 5 -5.91 -34.17 -59.33
N LEU A 6 -6.22 -35.30 -58.71
CA LEU A 6 -7.44 -35.55 -57.93
C LEU A 6 -7.27 -34.91 -56.54
N ILE A 7 -8.06 -33.89 -56.24
CA ILE A 7 -8.15 -33.31 -54.90
C ILE A 7 -9.18 -34.13 -54.12
N PHE A 8 -8.70 -34.90 -53.14
CA PHE A 8 -9.58 -35.55 -52.15
C PHE A 8 -9.89 -34.53 -51.05
N ILE A 9 -11.15 -34.10 -51.01
CA ILE A 9 -11.71 -33.32 -49.86
C ILE A 9 -12.11 -34.35 -48.80
N LEU A 10 -11.28 -34.48 -47.77
CA LEU A 10 -11.63 -35.21 -46.55
C LEU A 10 -12.46 -34.26 -45.63
N LEU A 11 -13.78 -34.45 -45.63
CA LEU A 11 -14.67 -33.93 -44.62
C LEU A 11 -14.43 -34.71 -43.32
N VAL A 12 -13.64 -34.14 -42.43
CA VAL A 12 -13.52 -34.64 -41.07
C VAL A 12 -14.71 -34.11 -40.27
N TRP A 13 -15.67 -34.99 -40.02
CA TRP A 13 -16.66 -34.78 -38.99
C TRP A 13 -15.93 -34.82 -37.65
N SER A 14 -15.63 -33.66 -37.06
CA SER A 14 -15.27 -33.55 -35.64
C SER A 14 -16.55 -33.75 -34.80
N VAL A 15 -16.82 -34.99 -34.45
CA VAL A 15 -17.64 -35.30 -33.28
C VAL A 15 -16.86 -34.76 -32.09
N GLY A 16 -17.36 -33.67 -31.51
CA GLY A 16 -16.85 -33.15 -30.25
C GLY A 16 -17.08 -34.17 -29.14
N LEU A 17 -16.07 -34.99 -28.88
CA LEU A 17 -15.94 -35.65 -27.59
C LEU A 17 -15.72 -34.53 -26.58
N VAL A 18 -16.79 -34.11 -25.92
CA VAL A 18 -16.70 -33.46 -24.63
C VAL A 18 -16.04 -34.51 -23.74
N ALA A 19 -14.76 -34.38 -23.50
CA ALA A 19 -14.09 -35.11 -22.46
C ALA A 19 -14.79 -34.69 -21.16
N GLU A 20 -15.67 -35.56 -20.62
CA GLU A 20 -16.08 -35.42 -19.21
C GLU A 20 -14.81 -35.43 -18.41
N GLU A 21 -14.52 -34.31 -17.76
CA GLU A 21 -13.47 -34.27 -16.74
C GLU A 21 -13.73 -35.40 -15.74
N PRO A 22 -12.73 -36.24 -15.44
CA PRO A 22 -12.96 -37.33 -14.50
C PRO A 22 -13.46 -36.70 -13.20
N PRO A 23 -14.45 -37.31 -12.51
CA PRO A 23 -15.02 -36.76 -11.30
C PRO A 23 -13.89 -36.49 -10.32
N THR A 24 -13.59 -35.22 -10.08
CA THR A 24 -12.58 -34.81 -9.11
C THR A 24 -12.95 -35.38 -7.76
N ARG A 25 -12.14 -36.28 -7.27
CA ARG A 25 -12.35 -36.89 -5.95
C ARG A 25 -12.50 -35.75 -4.94
N PRO A 26 -13.57 -35.73 -4.12
CA PRO A 26 -13.73 -34.66 -3.15
C PRO A 26 -12.45 -34.57 -2.28
N LEU A 27 -11.95 -33.36 -2.09
CA LEU A 27 -10.78 -33.08 -1.27
C LEU A 27 -10.98 -33.63 0.14
N SER A 28 -9.93 -34.22 0.72
CA SER A 28 -10.00 -34.62 2.12
C SER A 28 -10.24 -33.40 3.04
N PRO A 29 -10.78 -33.56 4.25
CA PRO A 29 -10.93 -32.44 5.19
C PRO A 29 -9.63 -31.70 5.45
N TYR A 30 -8.50 -32.40 5.47
CA TYR A 30 -7.19 -31.77 5.60
C TYR A 30 -6.83 -30.92 4.37
N ASP A 31 -7.02 -31.44 3.16
CA ASP A 31 -6.74 -30.68 1.94
C ASP A 31 -7.65 -29.43 1.82
N GLN A 32 -8.92 -29.55 2.26
CA GLN A 32 -9.83 -28.43 2.33
C GLN A 32 -9.36 -27.37 3.35
N ALA A 33 -8.81 -27.80 4.48
CA ALA A 33 -8.19 -26.91 5.46
C ALA A 33 -6.96 -26.19 4.87
N VAL A 34 -6.12 -26.89 4.10
CA VAL A 34 -4.95 -26.27 3.42
C VAL A 34 -5.39 -25.22 2.40
N VAL A 35 -6.43 -25.50 1.60
CA VAL A 35 -6.98 -24.52 0.66
C VAL A 35 -7.54 -23.32 1.42
N ALA A 36 -8.34 -23.54 2.44
CA ALA A 36 -8.91 -22.47 3.26
C ALA A 36 -7.81 -21.59 3.92
N TYR A 37 -6.73 -22.21 4.39
CA TYR A 37 -5.59 -21.49 4.96
C TYR A 37 -4.95 -20.54 3.93
N ARG A 38 -4.66 -21.04 2.72
CA ARG A 38 -4.06 -20.25 1.65
C ARG A 38 -4.94 -19.10 1.16
N GLU A 39 -6.24 -19.24 1.29
CA GLU A 39 -7.23 -18.22 0.95
C GLU A 39 -7.54 -17.27 2.14
N GLY A 40 -6.81 -17.37 3.26
CA GLY A 40 -7.03 -16.55 4.45
C GLY A 40 -8.34 -16.84 5.21
N ARG A 41 -9.04 -17.91 4.86
CA ARG A 41 -10.31 -18.32 5.47
C ARG A 41 -10.08 -19.14 6.74
N TYR A 42 -9.45 -18.51 7.74
CA TYR A 42 -9.00 -19.19 8.96
C TYR A 42 -10.13 -19.78 9.81
N ALA A 43 -11.34 -19.19 9.74
CA ALA A 43 -12.52 -19.77 10.38
C ALA A 43 -12.90 -21.14 9.76
N ASP A 44 -12.73 -21.31 8.44
CA ASP A 44 -12.98 -22.57 7.75
C ASP A 44 -11.93 -23.62 8.13
N VAL A 45 -10.66 -23.22 8.30
CA VAL A 45 -9.60 -24.12 8.82
C VAL A 45 -10.00 -24.67 10.18
N GLU A 46 -10.54 -23.84 11.06
CA GLU A 46 -11.03 -24.23 12.37
C GLU A 46 -12.19 -25.25 12.26
N HIS A 47 -13.13 -24.99 11.39
CA HIS A 47 -14.23 -25.90 11.12
C HIS A 47 -13.74 -27.28 10.64
N TRP A 48 -12.80 -27.30 9.68
CA TRP A 48 -12.21 -28.54 9.18
C TRP A 48 -11.41 -29.26 10.23
N TYR A 49 -10.61 -28.54 11.05
CA TYR A 49 -9.84 -29.11 12.15
C TYR A 49 -10.75 -29.87 13.14
N HIS A 50 -11.89 -29.28 13.53
CA HIS A 50 -12.83 -29.90 14.43
C HIS A 50 -13.59 -31.07 13.80
N SER A 51 -13.71 -31.14 12.47
CA SER A 51 -14.32 -32.28 11.77
C SER A 51 -13.45 -33.53 11.72
N LEU A 52 -12.12 -33.37 11.98
CA LEU A 52 -11.18 -34.48 11.97
C LEU A 52 -11.34 -35.37 13.20
N SER A 53 -10.95 -36.66 13.06
CA SER A 53 -10.86 -37.54 14.22
C SER A 53 -9.82 -37.03 15.22
N ARG A 54 -9.97 -37.36 16.52
CA ARG A 54 -9.00 -37.01 17.56
C ARG A 54 -7.56 -37.50 17.26
N ARG A 55 -7.42 -38.59 16.51
CA ARG A 55 -6.14 -39.14 16.08
C ARG A 55 -5.52 -38.24 15.00
N ASP A 56 -6.33 -37.79 14.03
CA ASP A 56 -5.88 -36.99 12.92
C ASP A 56 -5.59 -35.54 13.36
N GLN A 57 -6.34 -35.00 14.32
CA GLN A 57 -6.07 -33.70 14.95
C GLN A 57 -4.69 -33.64 15.61
N ARG A 58 -4.16 -34.78 16.12
CA ARG A 58 -2.86 -34.86 16.78
C ARG A 58 -1.70 -35.18 15.84
N ARG A 59 -1.91 -35.21 14.55
CA ARG A 59 -0.80 -35.32 13.58
C ARG A 59 -0.01 -34.03 13.53
N ALA A 60 1.29 -34.11 13.36
CA ALA A 60 2.17 -32.96 13.31
C ALA A 60 1.76 -31.94 12.25
N GLU A 61 1.46 -32.39 11.03
CA GLU A 61 0.99 -31.57 9.91
C GLU A 61 -0.33 -30.85 10.20
N THR A 62 -1.27 -31.54 10.86
CA THR A 62 -2.59 -30.99 11.21
C THR A 62 -2.46 -29.96 12.34
N LEU A 63 -1.68 -30.26 13.38
CA LEU A 63 -1.41 -29.31 14.47
C LEU A 63 -0.66 -28.08 13.94
N ARG A 64 0.34 -28.28 13.08
CA ARG A 64 1.06 -27.17 12.44
C ARG A 64 0.09 -26.23 11.73
N LEU A 65 -0.74 -26.75 10.81
CA LEU A 65 -1.70 -25.96 10.05
C LEU A 65 -2.71 -25.24 10.95
N ALA A 66 -3.27 -25.95 11.94
CA ALA A 66 -4.23 -25.38 12.88
C ALA A 66 -3.62 -24.32 13.80
N THR A 67 -2.35 -24.49 14.19
CA THR A 67 -1.60 -23.49 14.97
C THR A 67 -1.36 -22.24 14.13
N LEU A 68 -0.83 -22.40 12.91
CA LEU A 68 -0.61 -21.29 11.98
C LEU A 68 -1.90 -20.52 11.68
N SER A 69 -3.00 -21.24 11.45
CA SER A 69 -4.31 -20.62 11.24
C SER A 69 -4.77 -19.80 12.45
N ALA A 70 -4.52 -20.27 13.66
CA ALA A 70 -4.86 -19.54 14.88
C ALA A 70 -3.96 -18.31 15.07
N ILE A 71 -2.66 -18.40 14.74
CA ILE A 71 -1.71 -17.29 14.76
C ILE A 71 -2.17 -16.20 13.77
N ASN A 72 -2.43 -16.58 12.52
CA ASN A 72 -2.79 -15.65 11.46
C ASN A 72 -4.21 -15.05 11.64
N ASP A 73 -5.08 -15.70 12.40
CA ASP A 73 -6.38 -15.15 12.82
C ASP A 73 -6.28 -14.34 14.12
N TYR A 74 -5.05 -14.15 14.64
CA TYR A 74 -4.77 -13.43 15.89
C TYR A 74 -5.47 -14.02 17.13
N ARG A 75 -5.79 -15.32 17.12
CA ARG A 75 -6.33 -16.06 18.25
C ARG A 75 -5.17 -16.64 19.08
N LEU A 76 -4.40 -15.74 19.70
CA LEU A 76 -3.11 -16.06 20.32
C LEU A 76 -3.20 -17.13 21.43
N GLU A 77 -4.26 -17.13 22.23
CA GLU A 77 -4.43 -18.16 23.29
C GLU A 77 -4.63 -19.54 22.68
N THR A 78 -5.53 -19.67 21.69
CA THR A 78 -5.72 -20.92 20.95
C THR A 78 -4.43 -21.35 20.24
N ALA A 79 -3.68 -20.38 19.69
CA ALA A 79 -2.40 -20.66 19.05
C ALA A 79 -1.37 -21.21 20.04
N ARG A 80 -1.25 -20.63 21.24
CA ARG A 80 -0.34 -21.12 22.30
C ARG A 80 -0.70 -22.53 22.76
N GLU A 81 -1.97 -22.81 23.02
CA GLU A 81 -2.43 -24.14 23.40
C GLU A 81 -2.10 -25.22 22.35
N ARG A 82 -2.25 -24.89 21.08
CA ARG A 82 -1.91 -25.79 19.97
C ARG A 82 -0.42 -25.92 19.75
N LEU A 83 0.32 -24.84 19.89
CA LEU A 83 1.78 -24.84 19.82
C LEU A 83 2.38 -25.73 20.90
N GLU A 84 1.90 -25.65 22.14
CA GLU A 84 2.30 -26.53 23.24
C GLU A 84 2.03 -28.00 22.91
N GLN A 85 0.86 -28.32 22.33
CA GLN A 85 0.56 -29.69 21.88
C GLN A 85 1.50 -30.11 20.74
N TYR A 86 1.85 -29.24 19.83
CA TYR A 86 2.75 -29.51 18.70
C TYR A 86 4.18 -29.75 19.20
N GLU A 87 4.67 -28.90 20.11
CA GLU A 87 5.98 -29.06 20.75
C GLU A 87 6.10 -30.36 21.58
N GLY A 88 5.01 -30.80 22.21
CA GLY A 88 4.92 -32.05 22.95
C GLY A 88 5.04 -33.32 22.07
N LEU A 89 4.97 -33.17 20.73
CA LEU A 89 5.13 -34.31 19.82
C LEU A 89 6.60 -34.74 19.72
N ARG A 90 6.81 -36.04 19.64
CA ARG A 90 8.13 -36.60 19.34
C ARG A 90 8.43 -36.54 17.86
N LEU A 91 8.84 -35.36 17.39
CA LEU A 91 9.18 -35.11 15.97
C LEU A 91 10.47 -35.85 15.60
N ARG A 92 10.42 -36.63 14.53
CA ARG A 92 11.55 -37.42 14.03
C ARG A 92 12.09 -36.76 12.75
N GLY A 93 13.36 -36.39 12.77
CA GLY A 93 14.02 -35.77 11.66
C GLY A 93 14.33 -34.29 11.87
N VAL A 94 15.28 -33.79 11.11
CA VAL A 94 15.71 -32.39 11.17
C VAL A 94 14.64 -31.47 10.57
N GLU A 95 14.05 -31.85 9.43
CA GLU A 95 13.03 -31.10 8.73
C GLU A 95 11.76 -30.85 9.56
N GLU A 96 11.26 -31.88 10.26
CA GLU A 96 10.07 -31.72 11.10
C GLU A 96 10.32 -30.80 12.31
N ARG A 97 11.54 -30.82 12.85
CA ARG A 97 11.94 -29.89 13.90
C ARG A 97 12.06 -28.45 13.35
N ALA A 98 12.66 -28.29 12.18
CA ALA A 98 12.76 -26.99 11.54
C ALA A 98 11.37 -26.38 11.29
N LYS A 99 10.41 -27.15 10.76
CA LYS A 99 9.02 -26.70 10.59
C LYS A 99 8.33 -26.28 11.91
N ARG A 100 8.67 -26.92 13.03
CA ARG A 100 8.17 -26.50 14.34
C ARG A 100 8.81 -25.18 14.77
N ASP A 101 10.13 -25.08 14.62
CA ASP A 101 10.89 -23.90 15.03
C ASP A 101 10.46 -22.66 14.19
N GLU A 102 10.10 -22.83 12.92
CA GLU A 102 9.46 -21.83 12.09
C GLU A 102 8.13 -21.34 12.68
N VAL A 103 7.26 -22.25 13.14
CA VAL A 103 5.98 -21.86 13.76
C VAL A 103 6.20 -21.07 15.04
N VAL A 104 7.20 -21.45 15.87
CA VAL A 104 7.57 -20.70 17.07
C VAL A 104 8.02 -19.29 16.70
N ALA A 105 8.94 -19.17 15.75
CA ALA A 105 9.45 -17.89 15.30
C ALA A 105 8.33 -16.98 14.73
N HIS A 106 7.40 -17.58 13.97
CA HIS A 106 6.24 -16.85 13.43
C HIS A 106 5.29 -16.36 14.54
N MET A 107 5.06 -17.20 15.56
CA MET A 107 4.26 -16.78 16.72
C MET A 107 4.89 -15.57 17.43
N GLU A 108 6.20 -15.61 17.66
CA GLU A 108 6.95 -14.49 18.28
C GLU A 108 6.90 -13.22 17.43
N LEU A 109 6.99 -13.36 16.11
CA LEU A 109 6.86 -12.24 15.17
C LEU A 109 5.47 -11.60 15.30
N VAL A 110 4.41 -12.41 15.22
CA VAL A 110 3.02 -11.93 15.30
C VAL A 110 2.74 -11.28 16.65
N GLU A 111 3.16 -11.87 17.77
CA GLU A 111 3.00 -11.28 19.11
C GLU A 111 3.69 -9.92 19.22
N ARG A 112 4.91 -9.80 18.71
CA ARG A 112 5.68 -8.54 18.70
C ARG A 112 4.98 -7.47 17.86
N LEU A 113 4.48 -7.81 16.67
CA LEU A 113 3.80 -6.86 15.81
C LEU A 113 2.45 -6.44 16.39
N LEU A 114 1.66 -7.37 16.90
CA LEU A 114 0.39 -7.07 17.56
C LEU A 114 0.55 -6.17 18.76
N SER A 115 1.57 -6.38 19.60
CA SER A 115 1.84 -5.52 20.77
C SER A 115 2.13 -4.06 20.39
N ASN A 116 2.42 -3.79 19.14
CA ASN A 116 2.65 -2.48 18.56
C ASN A 116 1.57 -2.03 17.58
N SER A 117 0.41 -2.71 17.56
CA SER A 117 -0.71 -2.36 16.67
C SER A 117 -1.10 -0.90 16.79
N ARG A 118 -1.57 -0.35 15.68
CA ARG A 118 -1.99 1.05 15.58
C ARG A 118 -3.49 1.14 15.42
N LEU A 119 -4.09 2.05 16.18
CA LEU A 119 -5.45 2.50 15.93
C LEU A 119 -5.39 3.61 14.89
N VAL A 120 -6.28 3.58 13.91
CA VAL A 120 -6.37 4.59 12.85
C VAL A 120 -7.82 4.80 12.45
N ALA A 121 -8.19 6.05 12.20
CA ALA A 121 -9.53 6.36 11.71
C ALA A 121 -9.64 6.02 10.22
N THR A 122 -10.49 5.05 9.90
CA THR A 122 -10.87 4.73 8.53
C THR A 122 -11.89 5.74 8.02
N LEU A 123 -11.56 6.42 6.94
CA LEU A 123 -12.43 7.41 6.29
C LEU A 123 -13.35 6.75 5.27
N ASP A 124 -12.84 5.77 4.54
CA ASP A 124 -13.59 5.03 3.51
C ASP A 124 -13.00 3.63 3.25
N THR A 125 -13.83 2.75 2.72
CA THR A 125 -13.45 1.41 2.30
C THR A 125 -14.17 1.04 1.01
N LEU A 126 -13.45 0.51 0.04
CA LEU A 126 -13.98 0.01 -1.22
C LEU A 126 -13.47 -1.41 -1.48
N VAL A 127 -14.38 -2.32 -1.84
CA VAL A 127 -14.04 -3.64 -2.40
C VAL A 127 -14.50 -3.68 -3.84
N ALA A 128 -13.58 -4.00 -4.75
CA ALA A 128 -13.88 -4.07 -6.18
C ALA A 128 -12.85 -4.97 -6.90
N PRO A 129 -13.07 -5.35 -8.17
CA PRO A 129 -12.07 -6.03 -8.97
C PRO A 129 -10.73 -5.31 -8.97
N ARG A 130 -9.63 -6.07 -8.97
CA ARG A 130 -8.24 -5.57 -8.90
C ARG A 130 -7.99 -4.36 -9.81
N ALA A 131 -8.39 -4.48 -11.08
CA ALA A 131 -8.19 -3.41 -12.07
C ALA A 131 -8.93 -2.11 -11.71
N GLU A 132 -10.10 -2.19 -11.08
CA GLU A 132 -10.89 -1.04 -10.65
C GLU A 132 -10.26 -0.35 -9.42
N ILE A 133 -9.76 -1.14 -8.46
CA ILE A 133 -9.06 -0.60 -7.29
C ILE A 133 -7.84 0.22 -7.71
N TRP A 134 -6.99 -0.32 -8.61
CA TRP A 134 -5.81 0.42 -9.08
C TRP A 134 -6.18 1.70 -9.83
N LYS A 135 -7.23 1.68 -10.68
CA LYS A 135 -7.73 2.90 -11.33
C LYS A 135 -8.25 3.92 -10.33
N ARG A 136 -8.92 3.44 -9.29
CA ARG A 136 -9.45 4.30 -8.22
C ARG A 136 -8.32 4.96 -7.44
N LEU A 137 -7.35 4.15 -6.99
CA LEU A 137 -6.17 4.63 -6.29
C LEU A 137 -5.44 5.69 -7.12
N GLN A 138 -5.10 5.36 -8.39
CA GLN A 138 -4.40 6.29 -9.28
C GLN A 138 -5.14 7.61 -9.45
N ARG A 139 -6.46 7.59 -9.57
CA ARG A 139 -7.26 8.81 -9.68
C ARG A 139 -7.23 9.66 -8.42
N GLU A 140 -7.20 9.03 -7.24
CA GLU A 140 -7.18 9.73 -5.96
C GLU A 140 -5.79 10.23 -5.57
N THR A 141 -4.73 9.59 -6.03
CA THR A 141 -3.35 9.87 -5.63
C THR A 141 -2.45 10.39 -6.76
N SER A 142 -3.02 10.71 -7.93
CA SER A 142 -2.24 11.14 -9.11
C SER A 142 -1.33 12.34 -8.86
N TYR A 143 -1.71 13.25 -7.97
CA TYR A 143 -0.91 14.40 -7.56
C TYR A 143 0.27 14.05 -6.65
N LEU A 144 0.31 12.84 -6.09
CA LEU A 144 1.43 12.28 -5.31
C LEU A 144 2.38 11.44 -6.17
N GLY A 145 2.09 11.28 -7.45
CA GLY A 145 2.83 10.44 -8.38
C GLY A 145 2.05 9.22 -8.84
N GLU A 146 2.71 8.36 -9.60
CA GLU A 146 2.11 7.12 -10.12
C GLU A 146 2.81 5.90 -9.52
N VAL A 147 2.07 5.10 -8.75
CA VAL A 147 2.54 3.83 -8.18
C VAL A 147 2.09 2.68 -9.08
N LYS A 148 3.04 1.84 -9.48
CA LYS A 148 2.83 0.55 -10.17
C LYS A 148 3.61 -0.53 -9.45
N GLU A 149 3.38 -1.78 -9.81
CA GLU A 149 4.00 -2.93 -9.16
C GLU A 149 5.52 -2.80 -9.00
N ASN A 150 6.22 -2.38 -10.06
CA ASN A 150 7.67 -2.29 -10.05
C ASN A 150 8.21 -0.86 -10.18
N THR A 151 7.33 0.15 -10.21
CA THR A 151 7.77 1.52 -10.48
C THR A 151 6.96 2.56 -9.70
N TYR A 152 7.63 3.64 -9.36
CA TYR A 152 7.03 4.89 -8.94
C TYR A 152 7.52 6.03 -9.82
N LEU A 153 6.60 6.84 -10.33
CA LEU A 153 6.89 8.06 -11.06
C LEU A 153 6.57 9.26 -10.16
N SER A 154 7.54 10.17 -10.00
CA SER A 154 7.34 11.38 -9.20
C SER A 154 6.22 12.28 -9.75
N PRO A 155 5.58 13.13 -8.91
CA PRO A 155 4.49 14.01 -9.31
C PRO A 155 4.86 14.96 -10.45
N ASP A 156 6.12 15.42 -10.47
CA ASP A 156 6.65 16.31 -11.52
C ASP A 156 7.06 15.57 -12.81
N GLY A 157 6.93 14.24 -12.82
CA GLY A 157 7.29 13.38 -13.94
C GLY A 157 8.78 13.30 -14.25
N LYS A 158 9.68 13.81 -13.35
CA LYS A 158 11.11 13.94 -13.64
C LYS A 158 11.99 12.84 -13.06
N SER A 159 11.49 12.09 -12.10
CA SER A 159 12.20 10.93 -11.54
C SER A 159 11.32 9.70 -11.51
N ARG A 160 11.92 8.56 -11.86
CA ARG A 160 11.28 7.26 -11.84
C ARG A 160 12.11 6.30 -11.01
N TRP A 161 11.51 5.80 -9.95
CA TRP A 161 12.06 4.72 -9.14
C TRP A 161 11.59 3.38 -9.73
N GLN A 162 12.50 2.46 -9.91
CA GLN A 162 12.20 1.15 -10.47
C GLN A 162 12.84 0.07 -9.60
N VAL A 163 12.04 -0.91 -9.21
CA VAL A 163 12.53 -2.12 -8.54
C VAL A 163 13.34 -2.95 -9.55
N GLY A 164 14.47 -3.41 -9.11
CA GLY A 164 15.34 -4.31 -9.86
C GLY A 164 16.14 -5.20 -8.91
N SER A 165 17.16 -5.87 -9.44
CA SER A 165 18.08 -6.68 -8.65
C SER A 165 19.51 -6.53 -9.17
N ASP A 166 20.48 -6.79 -8.30
CA ASP A 166 21.90 -6.90 -8.70
C ASP A 166 22.24 -8.28 -9.32
N ALA A 167 23.52 -8.51 -9.57
CA ALA A 167 24.00 -9.76 -10.17
C ALA A 167 23.78 -10.99 -9.26
N ASP A 168 23.66 -10.78 -7.96
CA ASP A 168 23.41 -11.81 -6.96
C ASP A 168 21.90 -11.98 -6.64
N SER A 169 21.04 -11.35 -7.45
CA SER A 169 19.57 -11.32 -7.28
C SER A 169 19.09 -10.61 -5.99
N VAL A 170 19.93 -9.76 -5.40
CA VAL A 170 19.53 -8.94 -4.25
C VAL A 170 18.69 -7.77 -4.75
N PRO A 171 17.48 -7.55 -4.21
CA PRO A 171 16.62 -6.45 -4.65
C PRO A 171 17.24 -5.09 -4.35
N LEU A 172 17.03 -4.15 -5.26
CA LEU A 172 17.49 -2.77 -5.16
C LEU A 172 16.57 -1.84 -5.95
N PHE A 173 16.80 -0.53 -5.89
CA PHE A 173 16.12 0.43 -6.74
C PHE A 173 17.08 1.05 -7.75
N TYR A 174 16.55 1.28 -8.96
CA TYR A 174 17.14 2.17 -9.96
C TYR A 174 16.36 3.47 -9.99
N ILE A 175 17.04 4.62 -9.86
CA ILE A 175 16.42 5.93 -10.05
C ILE A 175 16.85 6.47 -11.40
N TYR A 176 15.87 6.68 -12.25
CA TYR A 176 16.07 7.30 -13.57
C TYR A 176 15.62 8.75 -13.52
N HIS A 177 16.39 9.65 -14.08
CA HIS A 177 16.07 11.05 -14.20
C HIS A 177 15.71 11.44 -15.63
N GLN A 178 14.74 12.35 -15.77
CA GLN A 178 14.38 12.88 -17.07
C GLN A 178 15.39 13.97 -17.47
N LEU A 179 15.95 13.85 -18.66
CA LEU A 179 16.85 14.82 -19.27
C LEU A 179 16.05 16.05 -19.75
N GLY A 180 16.74 17.18 -19.96
CA GLY A 180 16.11 18.43 -20.40
C GLY A 180 15.37 18.36 -21.76
N ASN A 181 15.59 17.29 -22.53
CA ASN A 181 14.87 16.99 -23.78
C ASN A 181 13.65 16.07 -23.60
N GLY A 182 13.24 15.81 -22.36
CA GLY A 182 12.12 14.93 -22.03
C GLY A 182 12.39 13.43 -22.14
N ARG A 183 13.62 13.00 -22.47
CA ARG A 183 14.01 11.59 -22.49
C ARG A 183 14.52 11.15 -21.12
N TRP A 184 14.34 9.87 -20.82
CA TRP A 184 14.95 9.26 -19.64
C TRP A 184 16.43 8.98 -19.85
N ASP A 185 17.26 9.20 -18.83
CA ASP A 185 18.66 8.76 -18.81
C ASP A 185 18.70 7.27 -18.45
N GLU A 186 18.39 6.42 -19.43
CA GLU A 186 18.38 4.96 -19.26
C GLU A 186 19.80 4.38 -19.15
N ALA A 187 20.81 5.14 -19.55
CA ALA A 187 22.19 4.65 -19.57
C ALA A 187 22.89 4.81 -18.21
N ASN A 188 22.44 5.75 -17.38
CA ASN A 188 23.08 6.08 -16.10
C ASN A 188 22.07 6.17 -14.97
N PRO A 189 21.37 5.07 -14.60
CA PRO A 189 20.50 5.09 -13.44
C PRO A 189 21.35 5.22 -12.16
N GLU A 190 20.82 5.96 -11.20
CA GLU A 190 21.32 5.89 -9.84
C GLU A 190 20.92 4.56 -9.22
N VAL A 191 21.88 3.82 -8.65
CA VAL A 191 21.65 2.52 -8.04
C VAL A 191 21.54 2.69 -6.53
N VAL A 192 20.39 2.36 -5.97
CA VAL A 192 20.12 2.48 -4.53
C VAL A 192 19.93 1.10 -3.93
N LYS A 193 20.92 0.67 -3.15
CA LYS A 193 20.86 -0.58 -2.39
C LYS A 193 20.00 -0.41 -1.15
N VAL A 194 19.38 -1.50 -0.72
CA VAL A 194 18.58 -1.54 0.49
C VAL A 194 19.31 -2.37 1.54
N ASN A 195 19.64 -1.76 2.68
CA ASN A 195 20.37 -2.44 3.74
C ASN A 195 19.45 -3.39 4.52
N GLY A 196 19.96 -4.58 4.87
CA GLY A 196 19.31 -5.51 5.79
C GLY A 196 18.04 -6.18 5.24
N LEU A 197 17.94 -6.33 3.92
CA LEU A 197 16.89 -7.16 3.32
C LEU A 197 17.12 -8.65 3.59
N PRO A 198 16.05 -9.43 3.82
CA PRO A 198 16.13 -10.89 3.85
C PRO A 198 16.62 -11.47 2.51
N GLU A 199 17.30 -12.61 2.56
CA GLU A 199 17.68 -13.35 1.35
C GLU A 199 16.45 -13.85 0.60
N GLY A 200 16.47 -13.75 -0.73
CA GLY A 200 15.42 -14.26 -1.61
C GLY A 200 14.11 -13.45 -1.60
N CYS A 201 14.06 -12.33 -0.87
CA CYS A 201 12.88 -11.47 -0.87
C CYS A 201 12.69 -10.75 -2.21
N GLN A 202 11.46 -10.31 -2.47
CA GLN A 202 11.10 -9.49 -3.62
C GLN A 202 10.44 -8.20 -3.14
N MET A 203 10.79 -7.08 -3.76
CA MET A 203 10.17 -5.78 -3.49
C MET A 203 9.15 -5.44 -4.57
N SER A 204 8.11 -4.69 -4.20
CA SER A 204 7.09 -4.20 -5.14
C SER A 204 6.39 -2.95 -4.62
N TYR A 205 5.63 -2.28 -5.50
CA TYR A 205 4.78 -1.12 -5.20
C TYR A 205 5.49 0.01 -4.44
N PRO A 206 6.63 0.51 -4.95
CA PRO A 206 7.33 1.61 -4.29
C PRO A 206 6.51 2.91 -4.31
N PHE A 207 6.54 3.62 -3.20
CA PHE A 207 6.02 4.98 -3.07
C PHE A 207 7.03 5.87 -2.34
N VAL A 208 7.32 7.03 -2.90
CA VAL A 208 8.22 8.02 -2.31
C VAL A 208 7.38 9.12 -1.67
N GLY A 209 7.59 9.33 -0.37
CA GLY A 209 6.92 10.38 0.38
C GLY A 209 7.25 11.79 -0.12
N SER A 210 6.45 12.77 0.27
CA SER A 210 6.60 14.18 -0.13
C SER A 210 7.96 14.79 0.30
N ASP A 211 8.61 14.23 1.33
CA ASP A 211 9.96 14.61 1.77
C ASP A 211 11.07 14.15 0.80
N GLY A 212 10.73 13.29 -0.16
CA GLY A 212 11.66 12.70 -1.14
C GLY A 212 12.72 11.78 -0.54
N THR A 213 12.54 11.35 0.72
CA THR A 213 13.49 10.49 1.45
C THR A 213 12.82 9.30 2.13
N THR A 214 11.55 9.40 2.50
CA THR A 214 10.77 8.30 3.06
C THR A 214 10.23 7.44 1.93
N ILE A 215 10.58 6.15 1.92
CA ILE A 215 10.20 5.22 0.86
C ILE A 215 9.38 4.09 1.48
N TYR A 216 8.17 3.88 0.96
CA TYR A 216 7.32 2.76 1.29
C TYR A 216 7.35 1.75 0.16
N PHE A 217 7.30 0.47 0.46
CA PHE A 217 7.24 -0.60 -0.51
C PHE A 217 6.69 -1.88 0.12
N ALA A 218 6.21 -2.80 -0.70
CA ALA A 218 5.85 -4.14 -0.27
C ALA A 218 7.04 -5.08 -0.42
N LEU A 219 7.19 -5.98 0.55
CA LEU A 219 8.21 -7.04 0.57
C LEU A 219 7.51 -8.40 0.67
N GLU A 220 7.95 -9.35 -0.14
CA GLU A 220 7.49 -10.74 -0.14
C GLU A 220 8.70 -11.66 -0.02
N GLU A 221 8.60 -12.72 0.81
CA GLU A 221 9.59 -13.79 0.84
C GLU A 221 9.30 -14.80 -0.27
N GLY A 222 10.31 -15.06 -1.13
CA GLY A 222 10.13 -15.77 -2.39
C GLY A 222 10.12 -17.31 -2.33
N ASP A 223 10.11 -17.94 -1.14
CA ASP A 223 10.26 -19.38 -1.01
C ASP A 223 8.96 -20.18 -1.08
N GLY A 224 7.80 -19.52 -1.13
CA GLY A 224 6.48 -20.15 -1.15
C GLY A 224 6.14 -20.92 0.13
N SER A 225 6.86 -20.71 1.22
CA SER A 225 6.59 -21.32 2.53
C SER A 225 5.22 -20.88 3.05
N LEU A 226 4.58 -21.76 3.86
CA LEU A 226 3.37 -21.38 4.60
C LEU A 226 3.70 -20.45 5.79
N VAL A 227 4.96 -20.23 6.07
CA VAL A 227 5.46 -19.45 7.20
C VAL A 227 6.58 -18.57 6.72
N SER A 228 6.45 -17.29 6.94
CA SER A 228 7.50 -16.31 6.75
C SER A 228 8.19 -15.99 8.08
N GLN A 229 9.47 -15.68 8.04
CA GLN A 229 10.23 -15.21 9.22
C GLN A 229 10.25 -13.71 9.35
N HIS A 230 9.97 -13.00 8.26
CA HIS A 230 10.07 -11.54 8.17
C HIS A 230 8.76 -10.87 7.79
N THR A 231 7.79 -11.61 7.23
CA THR A 231 6.46 -11.11 6.89
C THR A 231 5.38 -11.81 7.73
N LEU A 232 4.21 -11.19 7.89
CA LEU A 232 3.04 -11.83 8.50
C LEU A 232 2.46 -12.93 7.60
N GLY A 233 2.68 -12.80 6.29
CA GLY A 233 2.25 -13.71 5.23
C GLY A 233 2.19 -12.94 3.93
N GLY A 234 2.42 -13.55 2.76
CA GLY A 234 2.37 -12.84 1.48
C GLY A 234 3.25 -11.58 1.41
N LYS A 235 2.69 -10.50 0.87
CA LYS A 235 3.34 -9.19 0.77
C LYS A 235 3.03 -8.36 1.99
N ASP A 236 4.06 -7.86 2.65
CA ASP A 236 3.97 -6.93 3.77
C ASP A 236 4.56 -5.56 3.41
N LEU A 237 3.98 -4.52 3.98
CA LEU A 237 4.39 -3.14 3.79
C LEU A 237 5.54 -2.77 4.71
N TYR A 238 6.54 -2.15 4.13
CA TYR A 238 7.73 -1.65 4.81
C TYR A 238 7.95 -0.18 4.54
N VAL A 239 8.64 0.49 5.45
CA VAL A 239 9.12 1.84 5.29
C VAL A 239 10.63 1.88 5.52
N SER A 240 11.34 2.63 4.69
CA SER A 240 12.76 2.92 4.86
C SER A 240 13.03 4.39 4.57
N ARG A 241 14.25 4.82 4.87
CA ARG A 241 14.71 6.17 4.59
C ARG A 241 15.89 6.15 3.63
N TYR A 242 15.82 6.97 2.60
CA TYR A 242 16.89 7.15 1.64
C TYR A 242 17.96 8.08 2.20
N ASP A 243 19.14 7.53 2.44
CA ASP A 243 20.36 8.31 2.75
C ASP A 243 21.00 8.76 1.44
N ARG A 244 20.77 10.02 1.09
CA ARG A 244 21.31 10.61 -0.14
C ARG A 244 22.84 10.73 -0.14
N ALA A 245 23.47 10.81 1.03
CA ALA A 245 24.92 10.96 1.14
C ALA A 245 25.63 9.64 0.81
N GLU A 246 25.07 8.53 1.27
CA GLU A 246 25.59 7.19 1.05
C GLU A 246 25.00 6.50 -0.18
N GLY A 247 23.90 7.03 -0.75
CA GLY A 247 23.19 6.44 -1.90
C GLY A 247 22.52 5.11 -1.57
N VAL A 248 22.02 4.93 -0.34
CA VAL A 248 21.42 3.68 0.14
C VAL A 248 20.11 3.93 0.87
N LEU A 249 19.23 2.93 0.89
CA LEU A 249 18.13 2.86 1.84
C LEU A 249 18.62 2.24 3.15
N LEU A 250 18.22 2.84 4.27
CA LEU A 250 18.47 2.29 5.60
C LEU A 250 17.70 0.98 5.77
N VAL A 251 17.99 0.26 6.86
CA VAL A 251 17.27 -0.99 7.18
C VAL A 251 15.77 -0.74 7.25
N PRO A 252 14.96 -1.44 6.43
CA PRO A 252 13.52 -1.23 6.41
C PRO A 252 12.85 -1.64 7.72
N THR A 253 11.82 -0.92 8.08
CA THR A 253 10.95 -1.23 9.23
C THR A 253 9.59 -1.67 8.71
N GLN A 254 9.14 -2.84 9.16
CA GLN A 254 7.81 -3.37 8.85
C GLN A 254 6.72 -2.49 9.46
N LEU A 255 5.67 -2.17 8.70
CA LEU A 255 4.52 -1.46 9.25
C LEU A 255 3.74 -2.37 10.21
N MET A 256 3.21 -1.76 11.25
CA MET A 256 2.45 -2.49 12.26
C MET A 256 1.02 -2.76 11.79
N PRO A 257 0.32 -3.80 12.30
CA PRO A 257 -1.11 -3.91 12.13
C PRO A 257 -1.85 -2.61 12.55
N PRO A 258 -2.89 -2.19 11.83
CA PRO A 258 -3.64 -2.93 10.82
C PRO A 258 -3.10 -2.80 9.39
N PHE A 259 -1.98 -2.13 9.16
CA PHE A 259 -1.46 -1.93 7.79
C PHE A 259 -0.96 -3.24 7.18
N ASN A 260 -0.31 -4.09 7.96
CA ASN A 260 0.07 -5.43 7.57
C ASN A 260 -0.86 -6.49 8.15
N SER A 261 -1.05 -7.56 7.39
CA SER A 261 -1.90 -8.70 7.71
C SER A 261 -1.26 -10.01 7.20
N PRO A 262 -1.81 -11.18 7.55
CA PRO A 262 -1.35 -12.45 6.99
C PRO A 262 -1.71 -12.68 5.52
N MET A 263 -2.21 -11.66 4.81
CA MET A 263 -2.56 -11.68 3.40
C MET A 263 -1.66 -10.71 2.63
N ASP A 264 -1.86 -10.55 1.33
CA ASP A 264 -1.08 -9.61 0.53
C ASP A 264 -1.50 -8.16 0.81
N ASP A 265 -0.57 -7.38 1.36
CA ASP A 265 -0.70 -5.94 1.52
C ASP A 265 0.20 -5.25 0.49
N PHE A 266 -0.42 -4.67 -0.56
CA PHE A 266 0.31 -4.30 -1.77
C PHE A 266 0.93 -2.92 -1.73
N CYS A 267 0.20 -1.92 -1.22
CA CYS A 267 0.57 -0.53 -1.40
C CYS A 267 0.15 0.32 -0.20
N TYR A 268 1.05 1.20 0.23
CA TYR A 268 0.82 2.23 1.23
C TYR A 268 1.20 3.58 0.64
N ILE A 269 0.23 4.48 0.52
CA ILE A 269 0.43 5.86 0.07
C ILE A 269 -0.05 6.78 1.19
N VAL A 270 0.68 7.85 1.44
CA VAL A 270 0.34 8.83 2.47
C VAL A 270 0.55 10.25 1.96
N ASP A 271 -0.44 11.08 2.19
CA ASP A 271 -0.40 12.53 2.06
C ASP A 271 -0.56 13.15 3.44
N GLU A 272 0.55 13.53 4.04
CA GLU A 272 0.56 14.13 5.37
C GLU A 272 -0.03 15.55 5.36
N GLU A 273 0.03 16.24 4.22
CA GLU A 273 -0.50 17.61 4.09
C GLU A 273 -2.03 17.62 4.08
N GLN A 274 -2.64 16.64 3.41
CA GLN A 274 -4.11 16.51 3.35
C GLN A 274 -4.69 15.58 4.43
N ASP A 275 -3.84 15.00 5.27
CA ASP A 275 -4.22 14.00 6.29
C ASP A 275 -4.96 12.81 5.67
N LEU A 276 -4.45 12.31 4.54
CA LEU A 276 -5.01 11.19 3.81
C LEU A 276 -3.97 10.09 3.62
N GLY A 277 -4.41 8.85 3.79
CA GLY A 277 -3.59 7.69 3.48
C GLY A 277 -4.43 6.59 2.83
N TRP A 278 -3.79 5.75 2.03
CA TRP A 278 -4.42 4.65 1.30
C TRP A 278 -3.61 3.38 1.49
N VAL A 279 -4.35 2.28 1.71
CA VAL A 279 -3.78 0.92 1.74
C VAL A 279 -4.60 0.03 0.83
N VAL A 280 -3.90 -0.77 0.03
CA VAL A 280 -4.49 -1.80 -0.84
C VAL A 280 -4.08 -3.18 -0.35
N SER A 281 -5.05 -4.07 -0.18
CA SER A 281 -4.84 -5.44 0.29
C SER A 281 -5.89 -6.39 -0.30
N ASP A 282 -5.58 -7.69 -0.31
CA ASP A 282 -6.54 -8.74 -0.67
C ASP A 282 -7.17 -9.42 0.55
N ARG A 283 -6.93 -8.90 1.76
CA ARG A 283 -7.52 -9.46 2.98
C ARG A 283 -9.05 -9.40 2.97
N GLU A 284 -9.68 -10.48 3.42
CA GLU A 284 -11.14 -10.62 3.54
C GLU A 284 -11.92 -10.38 2.25
N VAL A 285 -11.29 -10.62 1.10
CA VAL A 285 -11.95 -10.62 -0.21
C VAL A 285 -11.74 -11.96 -0.91
N SER A 286 -12.50 -12.23 -1.94
CA SER A 286 -12.41 -13.48 -2.70
C SER A 286 -12.18 -13.21 -4.19
N GLY A 287 -11.57 -14.17 -4.86
CA GLY A 287 -11.31 -14.10 -6.30
C GLY A 287 -10.31 -13.01 -6.66
N ASP A 288 -10.50 -12.33 -7.79
CA ASP A 288 -9.64 -11.25 -8.28
C ASP A 288 -10.09 -9.87 -7.76
N SER A 289 -10.52 -9.81 -6.49
CA SER A 289 -10.92 -8.56 -5.86
C SER A 289 -9.82 -8.07 -4.92
N LEU A 290 -9.79 -6.75 -4.71
CA LEU A 290 -8.96 -6.10 -3.71
C LEU A 290 -9.80 -5.18 -2.84
N ARG A 291 -9.26 -4.83 -1.70
CA ARG A 291 -9.82 -3.85 -0.80
C ARG A 291 -8.90 -2.62 -0.75
N LEU A 292 -9.49 -1.45 -0.85
CA LEU A 292 -8.85 -0.16 -0.67
C LEU A 292 -9.40 0.48 0.59
N TRP A 293 -8.54 0.81 1.55
CA TRP A 293 -8.88 1.67 2.68
C TRP A 293 -8.33 3.07 2.44
N CYS A 294 -9.13 4.07 2.79
CA CYS A 294 -8.69 5.43 2.98
C CYS A 294 -8.75 5.76 4.47
N PHE A 295 -7.69 6.32 5.02
CA PHE A 295 -7.57 6.60 6.46
C PHE A 295 -6.97 7.99 6.72
N ALA A 296 -7.07 8.46 7.99
CA ALA A 296 -6.49 9.73 8.43
C ALA A 296 -5.18 9.47 9.21
N PRO A 297 -3.98 9.74 8.64
CA PRO A 297 -2.68 9.55 9.28
C PRO A 297 -2.54 10.25 10.64
N SER A 298 -3.10 11.44 10.81
CA SER A 298 -3.05 12.19 12.06
C SER A 298 -3.74 11.48 13.25
N THR A 299 -4.58 10.48 12.96
CA THR A 299 -5.28 9.70 13.99
C THR A 299 -4.51 8.47 14.43
N LEU A 300 -3.34 8.20 13.83
CA LEU A 300 -2.50 7.07 14.19
C LEU A 300 -2.07 7.16 15.64
N ALA A 301 -2.48 6.17 16.43
CA ALA A 301 -2.09 6.05 17.83
C ALA A 301 -1.73 4.59 18.14
N ARG A 302 -0.82 4.37 19.10
CA ARG A 302 -0.59 3.03 19.62
C ARG A 302 -1.85 2.56 20.33
N TYR A 303 -2.27 1.33 20.02
CA TYR A 303 -3.40 0.72 20.71
C TYR A 303 -2.93 0.01 21.99
N GLU A 304 -3.63 0.26 23.09
CA GLU A 304 -3.29 -0.31 24.41
C GLU A 304 -4.51 -1.03 25.08
N GLY A 305 -5.51 -1.38 24.27
CA GLY A 305 -6.74 -2.03 24.75
C GLY A 305 -6.73 -3.55 24.62
N GLU A 306 -7.83 -4.18 25.04
CA GLU A 306 -8.01 -5.64 25.00
C GLU A 306 -8.44 -6.17 23.61
N GLU A 307 -8.97 -5.30 22.74
CA GLU A 307 -9.50 -5.65 21.41
C GLU A 307 -8.41 -5.63 20.32
N LEU A 308 -7.21 -6.13 20.64
CA LEU A 308 -6.05 -6.15 19.71
C LEU A 308 -6.37 -6.84 18.39
N ARG A 309 -7.14 -7.93 18.44
CA ARG A 309 -7.53 -8.70 17.26
C ARG A 309 -8.37 -7.88 16.29
N GLU A 310 -9.36 -7.17 16.81
CA GLU A 310 -10.27 -6.32 16.03
C GLU A 310 -9.52 -5.13 15.41
N VAL A 311 -8.65 -4.51 16.19
CA VAL A 311 -7.81 -3.40 15.72
C VAL A 311 -6.83 -3.86 14.64
N ALA A 312 -6.17 -5.01 14.85
CA ALA A 312 -5.25 -5.58 13.88
C ALA A 312 -5.94 -5.97 12.56
N LYS A 313 -7.22 -6.32 12.61
CA LYS A 313 -8.05 -6.61 11.43
C LYS A 313 -8.73 -5.38 10.83
N TRP A 314 -8.49 -4.21 11.37
CA TRP A 314 -9.18 -2.96 10.97
C TRP A 314 -10.69 -2.94 11.29
N LEU A 315 -11.14 -3.83 12.15
CA LEU A 315 -12.54 -3.97 12.55
C LEU A 315 -12.85 -3.15 13.81
N THR A 316 -12.63 -1.85 13.79
CA THR A 316 -12.90 -1.02 14.96
C THR A 316 -14.39 -0.69 15.06
N PRO A 317 -15.10 -1.11 16.13
CA PRO A 317 -16.55 -0.90 16.28
C PRO A 317 -16.96 0.57 16.34
N GLU A 318 -16.09 1.43 16.83
CA GLU A 318 -16.35 2.87 17.02
C GLU A 318 -16.11 3.70 15.76
N LEU A 319 -15.35 3.18 14.80
CA LEU A 319 -15.02 3.83 13.54
C LEU A 319 -15.79 3.19 12.37
N LYS A 320 -17.14 3.18 12.47
CA LYS A 320 -17.97 2.72 11.35
C LYS A 320 -17.66 3.54 10.11
N PRO A 321 -17.38 2.88 8.97
CA PRO A 321 -17.15 3.59 7.72
C PRO A 321 -18.36 4.48 7.43
N ARG A 322 -18.14 5.78 7.32
CA ARG A 322 -19.20 6.70 6.89
C ARG A 322 -19.52 6.36 5.44
N LYS A 323 -20.78 5.97 5.16
CA LYS A 323 -21.23 5.75 3.80
C LYS A 323 -20.96 7.00 2.96
N ARG A 324 -20.16 6.81 1.92
CA ARG A 324 -19.87 7.87 0.97
C ARG A 324 -21.12 8.34 0.23
N GLY A 325 -21.44 9.65 0.33
CA GLY A 325 -21.89 10.38 -0.84
C GLY A 325 -20.65 10.89 -1.59
N ASN A 326 -20.69 10.96 -2.90
CA ASN A 326 -19.60 11.37 -3.79
C ASN A 326 -18.52 12.22 -3.11
N ILE A 327 -17.23 11.82 -3.22
CA ILE A 327 -16.14 12.69 -2.75
C ILE A 327 -16.02 13.89 -3.70
N VAL A 328 -16.86 14.78 -3.50
CA VAL A 328 -16.58 16.19 -3.33
C VAL A 328 -16.04 16.28 -1.91
N ALA A 329 -14.83 16.78 -1.71
CA ALA A 329 -14.13 16.88 -0.44
C ALA A 329 -15.08 16.93 0.75
N SER A 330 -15.01 15.89 1.63
CA SER A 330 -16.01 15.71 2.69
C SER A 330 -16.17 17.01 3.48
N PRO A 331 -17.39 17.49 3.77
CA PRO A 331 -17.60 18.70 4.59
C PRO A 331 -16.96 18.60 5.99
N VAL A 332 -16.63 17.39 6.45
CA VAL A 332 -15.95 17.15 7.73
C VAL A 332 -14.46 17.54 7.66
N LEU A 333 -13.82 17.44 6.48
CA LEU A 333 -12.46 17.96 6.28
C LEU A 333 -12.46 19.49 6.15
N ARG A 334 -13.56 20.10 5.69
CA ARG A 334 -13.70 21.57 5.65
C ARG A 334 -13.90 22.23 7.03
N ASN A 335 -14.25 21.46 8.07
CA ASN A 335 -14.47 22.02 9.43
C ASN A 335 -13.31 21.78 10.38
N ARG A 336 -12.26 21.03 10.01
CA ARG A 336 -10.96 21.16 10.68
C ARG A 336 -10.27 22.35 10.03
N GLU A 337 -9.98 23.37 10.80
CA GLU A 337 -9.12 24.44 10.32
C GLU A 337 -7.82 23.80 9.86
N GLN A 338 -7.58 23.84 8.56
CA GLN A 338 -6.32 23.37 7.98
C GLN A 338 -5.21 24.31 8.47
N PRO A 339 -4.01 23.79 8.78
CA PRO A 339 -2.90 24.68 9.05
C PRO A 339 -2.66 25.57 7.82
N LEU A 340 -2.43 26.84 8.04
CA LEU A 340 -2.08 27.76 6.97
C LEU A 340 -0.77 27.34 6.29
N PHE A 341 0.18 26.84 7.09
CA PHE A 341 1.46 26.29 6.65
C PHE A 341 2.19 25.67 7.83
N TRP A 342 3.30 24.99 7.55
CA TRP A 342 4.18 24.38 8.54
C TRP A 342 5.47 25.17 8.72
N VAL A 343 5.99 25.21 9.93
CA VAL A 343 7.30 25.80 10.29
C VAL A 343 8.10 24.75 11.04
N GLY A 344 8.96 24.01 10.33
CA GLY A 344 9.55 22.77 10.85
C GLY A 344 8.45 21.74 11.10
N ASP A 345 8.36 21.21 12.31
CA ASP A 345 7.35 20.22 12.73
C ASP A 345 6.09 20.88 13.34
N GLU A 346 5.99 22.21 13.35
CA GLU A 346 4.89 22.94 13.96
C GLU A 346 3.88 23.41 12.91
N ALA A 347 2.61 22.97 13.04
CA ALA A 347 1.50 23.39 12.19
C ALA A 347 0.97 24.76 12.65
N ILE A 348 0.97 25.73 11.76
CA ILE A 348 0.52 27.10 12.02
C ILE A 348 -0.91 27.27 11.54
N TYR A 349 -1.83 27.44 12.47
CA TYR A 349 -3.24 27.67 12.22
C TYR A 349 -3.58 29.15 12.30
N LYS A 350 -4.69 29.57 11.66
CA LYS A 350 -5.20 30.93 11.80
C LYS A 350 -5.40 31.35 13.26
N GLN A 351 -5.86 30.43 14.09
CA GLN A 351 -6.05 30.66 15.54
C GLN A 351 -4.72 30.85 16.28
N THR A 352 -3.66 30.13 15.88
CA THR A 352 -2.31 30.25 16.44
C THR A 352 -1.74 31.66 16.22
N LEU A 353 -2.16 32.33 15.14
CA LEU A 353 -1.74 33.68 14.81
C LEU A 353 -2.61 34.77 15.45
N GLN A 354 -3.79 34.42 15.95
CA GLN A 354 -4.65 35.36 16.68
C GLN A 354 -4.01 35.79 18.01
N GLY A 355 -3.86 37.10 18.16
CA GLY A 355 -3.19 37.66 19.35
C GLY A 355 -1.65 37.57 19.32
N SER A 356 -1.05 37.07 18.25
CA SER A 356 0.37 37.11 18.01
C SER A 356 0.83 38.50 17.47
N ARG A 357 2.14 38.66 17.23
CA ARG A 357 2.67 39.90 16.60
C ARG A 357 2.36 40.02 15.11
N VAL A 358 1.72 39.01 14.52
CA VAL A 358 1.37 38.99 13.10
C VAL A 358 0.11 39.82 12.86
N PRO A 359 0.15 40.83 11.99
CA PRO A 359 -1.02 41.63 11.64
C PRO A 359 -2.12 40.78 11.01
N GLU A 360 -3.36 40.93 11.46
CA GLU A 360 -4.51 40.21 10.89
C GLU A 360 -4.68 40.45 9.38
N GLY A 361 -4.34 41.65 8.90
CA GLY A 361 -4.37 41.99 7.47
C GLY A 361 -3.41 41.15 6.62
N LEU A 362 -2.24 40.78 7.17
CA LEU A 362 -1.25 39.94 6.48
C LEU A 362 -1.76 38.51 6.33
N VAL A 363 -2.43 37.97 7.39
CA VAL A 363 -3.04 36.65 7.36
C VAL A 363 -4.23 36.63 6.37
N ALA A 364 -5.03 37.68 6.36
CA ALA A 364 -6.14 37.82 5.42
C ALA A 364 -5.66 37.90 3.97
N GLU A 365 -4.55 38.61 3.70
CA GLU A 365 -3.92 38.64 2.37
C GLU A 365 -3.40 37.28 1.95
N TYR A 366 -2.73 36.54 2.86
CA TYR A 366 -2.26 35.20 2.60
C TYR A 366 -3.41 34.25 2.19
N LEU A 367 -4.52 34.26 2.95
CA LEU A 367 -5.71 33.44 2.65
C LEU A 367 -6.35 33.81 1.32
N LYS A 368 -6.42 35.10 0.99
CA LYS A 368 -6.97 35.56 -0.28
C LYS A 368 -6.11 35.12 -1.46
N VAL A 369 -4.79 35.18 -1.35
CA VAL A 369 -3.89 34.73 -2.43
C VAL A 369 -3.94 33.22 -2.58
N LEU A 370 -4.14 32.47 -1.48
CA LEU A 370 -4.33 31.02 -1.50
C LEU A 370 -5.60 30.66 -2.29
N GLU A 371 -6.72 31.31 -2.01
CA GLU A 371 -7.98 31.13 -2.74
C GLU A 371 -7.83 31.42 -4.25
N LEU A 372 -7.15 32.52 -4.59
CA LEU A 372 -6.88 32.89 -5.99
C LEU A 372 -5.98 31.82 -6.69
N LEU A 373 -5.02 31.23 -5.99
CA LEU A 373 -4.20 30.15 -6.53
C LEU A 373 -5.04 28.91 -6.81
N GLU A 374 -5.91 28.49 -5.88
CA GLU A 374 -6.81 27.34 -6.06
C GLU A 374 -7.76 27.52 -7.25
N GLU A 375 -8.34 28.71 -7.43
CA GLU A 375 -9.18 29.04 -8.59
C GLU A 375 -8.38 29.00 -9.90
N CYS A 376 -7.16 29.54 -9.87
CA CYS A 376 -6.25 29.57 -11.02
C CYS A 376 -5.84 28.14 -11.41
N GLU A 377 -5.45 27.28 -10.45
CA GLU A 377 -5.06 25.89 -10.69
C GLU A 377 -6.23 25.05 -11.23
N THR A 378 -7.44 25.26 -10.70
CA THR A 378 -8.65 24.59 -11.19
C THR A 378 -8.94 24.97 -12.65
N SER A 379 -8.80 26.25 -12.97
CA SER A 379 -8.99 26.76 -14.34
C SER A 379 -7.92 26.25 -15.30
N LEU A 380 -6.67 26.18 -14.84
CA LEU A 380 -5.55 25.64 -15.58
C LEU A 380 -5.72 24.17 -15.92
N GLU A 381 -6.19 23.38 -14.95
CA GLU A 381 -6.48 21.96 -15.14
C GLU A 381 -7.58 21.76 -16.19
N ALA A 382 -8.66 22.54 -16.13
CA ALA A 382 -9.75 22.49 -17.12
C ALA A 382 -9.24 22.79 -18.54
N LEU A 383 -8.37 23.82 -18.72
CA LEU A 383 -7.79 24.13 -20.01
C LEU A 383 -6.80 23.07 -20.51
N ARG A 384 -6.02 22.47 -19.62
CA ARG A 384 -5.11 21.37 -19.96
C ARG A 384 -5.87 20.11 -20.39
N LEU A 385 -7.00 19.81 -19.79
CA LEU A 385 -7.88 18.71 -20.22
C LEU A 385 -8.45 18.97 -21.64
N GLN A 386 -8.85 20.19 -21.95
CA GLN A 386 -9.28 20.56 -23.29
C GLN A 386 -8.15 20.45 -24.32
N LEU A 387 -6.92 20.83 -23.94
CA LEU A 387 -5.74 20.72 -24.81
C LEU A 387 -5.39 19.23 -25.10
N GLY A 388 -5.57 18.32 -24.11
CA GLY A 388 -5.36 16.90 -24.27
C GLY A 388 -6.46 16.17 -25.07
N GLY A 389 -7.66 16.76 -25.16
CA GLY A 389 -8.82 16.22 -25.89
C GLY A 389 -8.78 16.37 -27.42
N GLY A 390 -7.69 16.92 -27.99
CA GLY A 390 -7.47 17.00 -29.44
C GLY A 390 -7.85 18.33 -30.12
N GLU A 391 -8.36 19.32 -29.39
CA GLU A 391 -8.66 20.66 -29.88
C GLU A 391 -7.52 21.67 -29.61
N ALA A 392 -6.28 21.32 -29.92
CA ALA A 392 -5.10 22.13 -29.62
C ALA A 392 -5.00 23.37 -30.55
N THR A 393 -5.83 24.40 -30.31
CA THR A 393 -5.71 25.69 -31.02
C THR A 393 -4.55 26.53 -30.45
N ALA A 394 -3.97 27.42 -31.26
CA ALA A 394 -2.92 28.33 -30.78
C ALA A 394 -3.44 29.20 -29.62
N GLN A 395 -4.67 29.64 -29.67
CA GLN A 395 -5.33 30.43 -28.63
C GLN A 395 -5.44 29.67 -27.30
N LEU A 396 -5.75 28.38 -27.35
CA LEU A 396 -5.85 27.54 -26.13
C LEU A 396 -4.47 27.36 -25.48
N LYS A 397 -3.41 27.17 -26.27
CA LYS A 397 -2.02 27.12 -25.77
C LYS A 397 -1.60 28.44 -25.11
N ASP A 398 -1.92 29.57 -25.73
CA ASP A 398 -1.60 30.88 -25.15
C ASP A 398 -2.36 31.12 -23.84
N ASN A 399 -3.62 30.68 -23.75
CA ASN A 399 -4.41 30.78 -22.53
C ASN A 399 -3.80 29.91 -21.39
N VAL A 400 -3.37 28.67 -21.68
CA VAL A 400 -2.68 27.79 -20.72
C VAL A 400 -1.40 28.45 -20.22
N LEU A 401 -0.54 28.95 -21.13
CA LEU A 401 0.71 29.61 -20.76
C LEU A 401 0.49 30.91 -19.95
N SER A 402 -0.58 31.66 -20.24
CA SER A 402 -0.95 32.83 -19.46
C SER A 402 -1.35 32.49 -18.05
N LEU A 403 -2.19 31.43 -17.88
CA LEU A 403 -2.68 30.98 -16.59
C LEU A 403 -1.55 30.32 -15.76
N GLU A 404 -0.62 29.62 -16.41
CA GLU A 404 0.58 29.09 -15.75
C GLU A 404 1.44 30.18 -15.12
N ARG A 405 1.64 31.31 -15.84
CA ARG A 405 2.38 32.47 -15.30
C ARG A 405 1.64 33.12 -14.14
N GLU A 406 0.32 33.17 -14.21
CA GLU A 406 -0.51 33.73 -13.15
C GLU A 406 -0.46 32.89 -11.90
N CYS A 407 -0.60 31.56 -12.01
CA CYS A 407 -0.43 30.62 -10.91
C CYS A 407 0.98 30.74 -10.27
N GLU A 408 2.04 30.86 -11.07
CA GLU A 408 3.40 31.07 -10.56
C GLU A 408 3.56 32.40 -9.82
N GLY A 409 2.88 33.44 -10.27
CA GLY A 409 2.79 34.74 -9.59
C GLY A 409 2.16 34.60 -8.20
N TYR A 410 1.06 33.86 -8.08
CA TYR A 410 0.40 33.61 -6.79
C TYR A 410 1.27 32.75 -5.86
N ARG A 411 1.92 31.70 -6.35
CA ARG A 411 2.86 30.88 -5.56
C ARG A 411 4.01 31.71 -4.99
N THR A 412 4.60 32.56 -5.81
CA THR A 412 5.67 33.49 -5.38
C THR A 412 5.17 34.46 -4.31
N ARG A 413 3.95 34.98 -4.47
CA ARG A 413 3.34 35.87 -3.48
C ARG A 413 3.05 35.15 -2.17
N LEU A 414 2.51 33.93 -2.22
CA LEU A 414 2.28 33.08 -1.02
C LEU A 414 3.59 32.79 -0.28
N PHE A 415 4.64 32.45 -1.00
CA PHE A 415 5.95 32.22 -0.40
C PHE A 415 6.46 33.47 0.34
N THR A 416 6.31 34.65 -0.25
CA THR A 416 6.73 35.92 0.37
C THR A 416 5.92 36.21 1.63
N LEU A 417 4.59 36.11 1.54
CA LEU A 417 3.69 36.35 2.67
C LEU A 417 3.93 35.37 3.81
N ARG A 418 4.11 34.08 3.48
CA ARG A 418 4.44 33.03 4.45
C ARG A 418 5.72 33.37 5.22
N ASN A 419 6.78 33.73 4.53
CA ASN A 419 8.07 34.05 5.17
C ASN A 419 7.97 35.31 6.06
N GLU A 420 7.17 36.28 5.65
CA GLU A 420 6.90 37.47 6.46
C GLU A 420 6.11 37.14 7.73
N ILE A 421 5.08 36.30 7.62
CA ILE A 421 4.30 35.79 8.75
C ILE A 421 5.20 35.03 9.71
N ILE A 422 6.05 34.14 9.22
CA ILE A 422 6.99 33.35 10.05
C ILE A 422 7.94 34.26 10.78
N ARG A 423 8.53 35.26 10.11
CA ARG A 423 9.45 36.22 10.71
C ARG A 423 8.79 36.96 11.87
N LEU A 424 7.59 37.53 11.63
CA LEU A 424 6.86 38.28 12.66
C LEU A 424 6.39 37.38 13.81
N TRP A 425 5.97 36.16 13.53
CA TRP A 425 5.53 35.20 14.52
C TRP A 425 6.66 34.75 15.43
N ARG A 426 7.87 34.51 14.90
CA ARG A 426 9.07 34.18 15.68
C ARG A 426 9.66 35.35 16.44
N GLY A 427 9.32 36.57 16.06
CA GLY A 427 9.89 37.78 16.63
C GLY A 427 11.29 38.10 16.16
N ASP A 428 11.69 37.55 15.01
CA ASP A 428 12.93 37.85 14.34
C ASP A 428 12.82 39.27 13.73
N GLU A 429 13.64 40.24 14.19
CA GLU A 429 13.72 41.61 13.64
C GLU A 429 14.41 41.69 12.30
#